data_947beb2dcea3424091f90c2e444e9a05
#
_entry.id   947beb2dcea3424091f90c2e444e9a05
#
_cell.length_a   1.000
_cell.length_b   1.000
_cell.length_c   1.000
_cell.angle_alpha   90.00
_cell.angle_beta   90.00
_cell.angle_gamma   90.00
#
_symmetry.space_group_name_H-M   'P 1'
#
loop_
_entity.id
_entity.type
_entity.pdbx_description
1 polymer ?
#
loop_
_entity_poly.entity_id
_entity_poly.type
_entity_poly.pdbx_seq_one_letter_code
_entity_poly.pdbx_strand_id
1 'polypeptide(L)'
;MTDILIRAVSILQQAINIFFYFLTVNYFQRIENPSLAFQTMKHIVILGGSYAGISTAHRILKQAAKIGPLKITLVSPNTHFYWSMASPRGVVPGQLADGKLFQPIAAGFSQYPASQFEFILAKAESLDLGAKTVGISVGGALDYDYLILATGSHTRGHTPFKGLGTTEETRNALHDFQSEVTKSKTVVIAGAGVTGVETAGELAFEYGREKEIFLVGLSRLDTNHST
;
A
#
# COMPACT_ATOMS: atom_id res chain seq x y z
N MET A 1 -10.64 5.50 24.87
CA MET A 1 -9.85 4.83 23.80
C MET A 1 -10.31 5.21 22.41
N THR A 2 -11.60 5.33 22.14
CA THR A 2 -12.20 5.76 20.85
C THR A 2 -11.78 7.17 20.42
N ASP A 3 -11.67 8.14 21.33
CA ASP A 3 -11.30 9.53 21.00
C ASP A 3 -9.85 9.70 20.51
N ILE A 4 -8.91 8.89 21.01
CA ILE A 4 -7.50 8.96 20.59
C ILE A 4 -7.35 8.40 19.17
N LEU A 5 -8.08 7.35 18.86
CA LEU A 5 -8.07 6.74 17.52
C LEU A 5 -8.67 7.69 16.47
N ILE A 6 -9.79 8.33 16.80
CA ILE A 6 -10.45 9.33 15.93
C ILE A 6 -9.54 10.53 15.68
N ARG A 7 -8.84 11.02 16.72
CA ARG A 7 -7.87 12.12 16.57
C ARG A 7 -6.65 11.71 15.73
N ALA A 8 -6.12 10.50 15.89
CA ALA A 8 -4.99 10.02 15.10
C ALA A 8 -5.35 9.88 13.61
N VAL A 9 -6.54 9.35 13.30
CA VAL A 9 -7.05 9.26 11.93
C VAL A 9 -7.28 10.64 11.32
N SER A 10 -7.81 11.60 12.10
CA SER A 10 -8.02 12.98 11.66
C SER A 10 -6.69 13.69 11.36
N ILE A 11 -5.67 13.53 12.19
CA ILE A 11 -4.34 14.12 12.00
C ILE A 11 -3.67 13.53 10.76
N LEU A 12 -3.75 12.22 10.55
CA LEU A 12 -3.22 11.55 9.37
C LEU A 12 -3.91 12.03 8.09
N GLN A 13 -5.24 12.18 8.14
CA GLN A 13 -6.03 12.71 7.04
C GLN A 13 -5.68 14.17 6.72
N GLN A 14 -5.46 14.99 7.75
CA GLN A 14 -5.02 16.38 7.58
C GLN A 14 -3.60 16.47 7.00
N ALA A 15 -2.66 15.64 7.47
CA ALA A 15 -1.29 15.59 6.93
C ALA A 15 -1.29 15.17 5.46
N ILE A 16 -2.10 14.19 5.09
CA ILE A 16 -2.29 13.75 3.70
C ILE A 16 -2.89 14.89 2.86
N ASN A 17 -3.90 15.59 3.38
CA ASN A 17 -4.52 16.71 2.67
C ASN A 17 -3.57 17.91 2.52
N ILE A 18 -2.75 18.23 3.52
CA ILE A 18 -1.74 19.30 3.47
C ILE A 18 -0.63 18.94 2.47
N PHE A 19 -0.14 17.69 2.48
CA PHE A 19 0.86 17.24 1.51
C PHE A 19 0.34 17.35 0.06
N PHE A 20 -0.90 16.93 -0.18
CA PHE A 20 -1.54 17.09 -1.50
C PHE A 20 -1.85 18.55 -1.85
N TYR A 21 -2.19 19.38 -0.88
CA TYR A 21 -2.38 20.82 -1.09
C TYR A 21 -1.07 21.50 -1.49
N PHE A 22 0.06 21.19 -0.83
CA PHE A 22 1.38 21.70 -1.21
C PHE A 22 1.82 21.22 -2.60
N LEU A 23 1.58 19.96 -2.96
CA LEU A 23 1.86 19.46 -4.30
C LEU A 23 0.99 20.13 -5.37
N THR A 24 -0.28 20.41 -5.05
CA THR A 24 -1.19 21.05 -6.02
C THR A 24 -0.97 22.56 -6.11
N VAL A 25 -0.78 23.29 -5.01
CA VAL A 25 -0.63 24.75 -5.01
C VAL A 25 0.70 25.18 -5.66
N ASN A 26 1.83 24.50 -5.36
CA ASN A 26 3.10 24.82 -6.03
C ASN A 26 3.10 24.48 -7.53
N TYR A 27 2.24 23.56 -7.96
CA TYR A 27 2.07 23.23 -9.37
C TYR A 27 1.15 24.22 -10.08
N PHE A 28 0.08 24.70 -9.43
CA PHE A 28 -0.89 25.64 -10.02
C PHE A 28 -0.37 27.07 -10.14
N GLN A 29 0.54 27.54 -9.27
CA GLN A 29 1.14 28.88 -9.40
C GLN A 29 2.07 29.06 -10.61
N ARG A 30 2.38 27.98 -11.34
CA ARG A 30 3.20 28.02 -12.57
C ARG A 30 2.41 28.06 -13.87
N ILE A 31 1.07 28.02 -13.82
CA ILE A 31 0.20 28.00 -15.01
C ILE A 31 -0.64 29.28 -15.09
N GLU A 32 0.01 30.43 -15.07
CA GLU A 32 -0.59 31.67 -15.60
C GLU A 32 -0.04 31.90 -17.02
N ASN A 33 -0.71 31.37 -17.98
CA ASN A 33 -1.00 31.69 -19.38
C ASN A 33 -0.98 30.44 -20.28
N PRO A 34 -2.12 29.89 -20.69
CA PRO A 34 -2.15 28.93 -21.77
C PRO A 34 -2.19 29.71 -23.10
N SER A 35 -1.06 30.10 -23.65
CA SER A 35 -0.98 30.18 -25.10
C SER A 35 -1.32 28.78 -25.63
N LEU A 36 -2.11 28.68 -26.71
CA LEU A 36 -2.52 27.45 -27.43
C LEU A 36 -1.31 26.66 -27.98
N ALA A 37 -0.35 26.33 -27.12
CA ALA A 37 0.69 25.36 -27.38
C ALA A 37 0.04 23.98 -27.27
N PHE A 38 0.12 23.20 -28.29
CA PHE A 38 -0.18 21.77 -28.34
C PHE A 38 0.30 21.13 -27.05
N GLN A 39 -0.60 20.86 -26.10
CA GLN A 39 -0.21 20.22 -24.83
C GLN A 39 0.18 18.78 -25.17
N THR A 40 1.48 18.52 -25.17
CA THR A 40 1.99 17.16 -25.35
C THR A 40 1.47 16.28 -24.22
N MET A 41 1.02 15.06 -24.56
CA MET A 41 0.58 14.07 -23.59
C MET A 41 1.70 13.81 -22.56
N LYS A 42 1.39 13.95 -21.28
CA LYS A 42 2.33 13.71 -20.21
C LYS A 42 2.29 12.26 -19.76
N HIS A 43 3.45 11.62 -19.67
CA HIS A 43 3.56 10.26 -19.19
C HIS A 43 3.97 10.23 -17.72
N ILE A 44 3.13 9.63 -16.89
CA ILE A 44 3.34 9.48 -15.44
C ILE A 44 3.54 8.00 -15.15
N VAL A 45 4.73 7.63 -14.67
CA VAL A 45 5.01 6.26 -14.23
C VAL A 45 4.87 6.19 -12.71
N ILE A 46 4.10 5.22 -12.23
CA ILE A 46 3.89 4.97 -10.80
C ILE A 46 4.41 3.57 -10.48
N LEU A 47 5.38 3.49 -9.57
CA LEU A 47 5.96 2.23 -9.12
C LEU A 47 5.33 1.78 -7.81
N GLY A 48 4.52 0.73 -7.85
CA GLY A 48 3.87 0.11 -6.70
C GLY A 48 2.34 0.13 -6.76
N GLY A 49 1.75 -1.07 -6.77
CA GLY A 49 0.31 -1.32 -6.89
C GLY A 49 -0.37 -1.54 -5.53
N SER A 50 -0.06 -0.71 -4.53
CA SER A 50 -0.71 -0.77 -3.21
C SER A 50 -1.37 0.58 -2.88
N TYR A 51 -1.63 0.86 -1.59
CA TYR A 51 -2.40 2.02 -1.12
C TYR A 51 -2.01 3.34 -1.79
N ALA A 52 -0.72 3.69 -1.75
CA ALA A 52 -0.24 4.97 -2.26
C ALA A 52 -0.34 5.04 -3.79
N GLY A 53 0.15 4.01 -4.50
CA GLY A 53 0.17 4.01 -5.96
C GLY A 53 -1.23 4.01 -6.57
N ILE A 54 -2.10 3.10 -6.12
CA ILE A 54 -3.50 3.00 -6.60
C ILE A 54 -4.27 4.29 -6.31
N SER A 55 -4.19 4.80 -5.07
CA SER A 55 -4.89 6.03 -4.68
C SER A 55 -4.42 7.24 -5.49
N THR A 56 -3.11 7.34 -5.74
CA THR A 56 -2.53 8.42 -6.53
C THR A 56 -2.97 8.34 -7.99
N ALA A 57 -2.91 7.15 -8.60
CA ALA A 57 -3.36 6.92 -9.96
C ALA A 57 -4.83 7.35 -10.14
N HIS A 58 -5.73 6.88 -9.27
CA HIS A 58 -7.14 7.28 -9.31
C HIS A 58 -7.36 8.78 -9.15
N ARG A 59 -6.63 9.43 -8.24
CA ARG A 59 -6.76 10.87 -8.00
C ARG A 59 -6.33 11.69 -9.22
N ILE A 60 -5.22 11.33 -9.86
CA ILE A 60 -4.75 12.01 -11.07
C ILE A 60 -5.72 11.78 -12.22
N LEU A 61 -6.15 10.53 -12.46
CA LEU A 61 -7.09 10.19 -13.54
C LEU A 61 -8.42 10.92 -13.39
N LYS A 62 -8.97 11.03 -12.19
CA LYS A 62 -10.20 11.82 -11.93
C LYS A 62 -10.05 13.30 -12.22
N GLN A 63 -8.82 13.82 -12.21
CA GLN A 63 -8.55 15.23 -12.48
C GLN A 63 -7.98 15.46 -13.92
N ALA A 64 -7.79 14.40 -14.71
CA ALA A 64 -7.17 14.47 -16.01
C ALA A 64 -7.81 15.54 -16.93
N ALA A 65 -9.13 15.66 -16.92
CA ALA A 65 -9.85 16.67 -17.70
C ALA A 65 -9.46 18.13 -17.34
N LYS A 66 -8.94 18.37 -16.12
CA LYS A 66 -8.50 19.70 -15.66
C LYS A 66 -7.00 19.91 -15.83
N ILE A 67 -6.22 18.82 -15.77
CA ILE A 67 -4.75 18.87 -15.82
C ILE A 67 -4.25 18.93 -17.26
N GLY A 68 -4.96 18.31 -18.18
CA GLY A 68 -4.58 18.16 -19.58
C GLY A 68 -4.30 16.71 -19.98
N PRO A 69 -3.88 16.46 -21.24
CA PRO A 69 -3.67 15.12 -21.74
C PRO A 69 -2.53 14.41 -20.99
N LEU A 70 -2.85 13.26 -20.38
CA LEU A 70 -1.89 12.45 -19.64
C LEU A 70 -2.16 10.96 -19.81
N LYS A 71 -1.10 10.16 -19.66
CA LYS A 71 -1.14 8.71 -19.55
C LYS A 71 -0.47 8.31 -18.23
N ILE A 72 -1.08 7.41 -17.48
CA ILE A 72 -0.49 6.78 -16.30
C ILE A 72 -0.14 5.35 -16.62
N THR A 73 1.09 4.95 -16.35
CA THR A 73 1.52 3.56 -16.31
C THR A 73 1.80 3.16 -14.86
N LEU A 74 0.98 2.25 -14.32
CA LEU A 74 1.17 1.67 -12.99
C LEU A 74 1.93 0.35 -13.11
N VAL A 75 3.12 0.29 -12.53
CA VAL A 75 3.96 -0.91 -12.52
C VAL A 75 3.91 -1.56 -11.14
N SER A 76 3.59 -2.85 -11.11
CA SER A 76 3.58 -3.63 -9.86
C SER A 76 3.93 -5.09 -10.13
N PRO A 77 4.69 -5.77 -9.24
CA PRO A 77 4.91 -7.21 -9.32
C PRO A 77 3.69 -8.03 -8.87
N ASN A 78 2.64 -7.37 -8.37
CA ASN A 78 1.43 -7.97 -7.84
C ASN A 78 0.25 -7.74 -8.78
N THR A 79 -0.49 -8.79 -9.11
CA THR A 79 -1.75 -8.72 -9.89
C THR A 79 -2.90 -8.16 -9.06
N HIS A 80 -2.80 -8.27 -7.73
CA HIS A 80 -3.82 -7.87 -6.79
C HIS A 80 -3.30 -6.87 -5.76
N PHE A 81 -4.12 -5.92 -5.40
CA PHE A 81 -3.99 -5.15 -4.18
C PHE A 81 -4.25 -6.07 -2.99
N TYR A 82 -3.32 -6.12 -2.05
CA TYR A 82 -3.49 -6.83 -0.79
C TYR A 82 -3.92 -5.86 0.32
N TRP A 83 -5.10 -6.10 0.92
CA TRP A 83 -5.61 -5.29 2.02
C TRP A 83 -4.90 -5.63 3.33
N SER A 84 -3.63 -5.26 3.42
CA SER A 84 -2.76 -5.60 4.55
C SER A 84 -3.19 -4.99 5.89
N MET A 85 -3.98 -3.91 5.89
CA MET A 85 -4.56 -3.38 7.14
C MET A 85 -5.57 -4.34 7.78
N ALA A 86 -6.17 -5.22 7.02
CA ALA A 86 -7.05 -6.26 7.52
C ALA A 86 -6.33 -7.58 7.82
N SER A 87 -5.00 -7.63 7.65
CA SER A 87 -4.22 -8.85 7.89
C SER A 87 -4.32 -9.40 9.32
N PRO A 88 -4.43 -8.59 10.40
CA PRO A 88 -4.63 -9.12 11.75
C PRO A 88 -5.86 -10.03 11.85
N ARG A 89 -6.95 -9.68 11.15
CA ARG A 89 -8.14 -10.52 11.04
C ARG A 89 -7.97 -11.60 9.97
N GLY A 90 -7.25 -11.28 8.89
CA GLY A 90 -6.98 -12.19 7.79
C GLY A 90 -6.18 -13.42 8.19
N VAL A 91 -5.28 -13.31 9.17
CA VAL A 91 -4.49 -14.46 9.67
C VAL A 91 -5.29 -15.41 10.56
N VAL A 92 -6.51 -15.02 10.96
CA VAL A 92 -7.43 -15.90 11.69
C VAL A 92 -8.20 -16.77 10.68
N PRO A 93 -8.04 -18.08 10.71
CA PRO A 93 -8.71 -18.98 9.76
C PRO A 93 -10.23 -18.76 9.67
N GLY A 94 -10.72 -18.65 8.43
CA GLY A 94 -12.16 -18.52 8.16
C GLY A 94 -12.77 -17.13 8.37
N GLN A 95 -12.05 -16.16 8.94
CA GLN A 95 -12.61 -14.84 9.26
C GLN A 95 -12.73 -13.91 8.06
N LEU A 96 -11.81 -13.99 7.11
CA LEU A 96 -11.86 -13.24 5.85
C LEU A 96 -11.53 -14.14 4.67
N ALA A 97 -12.41 -14.14 3.68
CA ALA A 97 -12.16 -14.82 2.41
C ALA A 97 -11.11 -14.06 1.59
N ASP A 98 -10.32 -14.78 0.79
CA ASP A 98 -9.29 -14.22 -0.09
C ASP A 98 -9.81 -13.10 -0.97
N GLY A 99 -10.99 -13.25 -1.55
CA GLY A 99 -11.60 -12.22 -2.40
C GLY A 99 -11.92 -10.89 -1.68
N LYS A 100 -11.87 -10.86 -0.33
CA LYS A 100 -11.92 -9.63 0.46
C LYS A 100 -10.54 -9.01 0.63
N LEU A 101 -9.52 -9.85 0.82
CA LEU A 101 -8.15 -9.42 1.07
C LEU A 101 -7.38 -9.07 -0.21
N PHE A 102 -7.65 -9.78 -1.31
CA PHE A 102 -6.96 -9.62 -2.59
C PHE A 102 -7.92 -9.09 -3.65
N GLN A 103 -7.70 -7.85 -4.08
CA GLN A 103 -8.53 -7.19 -5.08
C GLN A 103 -7.74 -7.00 -6.39
N PRO A 104 -8.27 -7.45 -7.57
CA PRO A 104 -7.55 -7.31 -8.85
C PRO A 104 -7.25 -5.84 -9.16
N ILE A 105 -5.97 -5.50 -9.36
CA ILE A 105 -5.55 -4.12 -9.64
C ILE A 105 -6.12 -3.64 -10.98
N ALA A 106 -5.92 -4.40 -12.05
CA ALA A 106 -6.36 -4.01 -13.39
C ALA A 106 -7.88 -3.76 -13.46
N ALA A 107 -8.68 -4.60 -12.80
CA ALA A 107 -10.13 -4.45 -12.76
C ALA A 107 -10.58 -3.15 -12.07
N GLY A 108 -9.82 -2.68 -11.08
CA GLY A 108 -10.08 -1.41 -10.39
C GLY A 108 -9.95 -0.17 -11.28
N PHE A 109 -9.34 -0.29 -12.46
CA PHE A 109 -9.13 0.80 -13.41
C PHE A 109 -9.91 0.65 -14.71
N SER A 110 -10.80 -0.32 -14.82
CA SER A 110 -11.56 -0.63 -16.04
C SER A 110 -12.41 0.53 -16.57
N GLN A 111 -12.76 1.51 -15.73
CA GLN A 111 -13.49 2.72 -16.11
C GLN A 111 -12.64 3.75 -16.88
N TYR A 112 -11.32 3.61 -16.92
CA TYR A 112 -10.43 4.54 -17.63
C TYR A 112 -10.02 3.95 -18.98
N PRO A 113 -9.96 4.77 -20.06
CA PRO A 113 -9.55 4.28 -21.36
C PRO A 113 -8.06 3.90 -21.37
N ALA A 114 -7.68 2.95 -22.23
CA ALA A 114 -6.31 2.50 -22.39
C ALA A 114 -5.33 3.60 -22.82
N SER A 115 -5.85 4.68 -23.42
CA SER A 115 -5.06 5.87 -23.74
C SER A 115 -4.64 6.68 -22.49
N GLN A 116 -5.33 6.52 -21.37
CA GLN A 116 -5.05 7.23 -20.11
C GLN A 116 -4.43 6.37 -19.03
N PHE A 117 -4.70 5.06 -19.04
CA PHE A 117 -4.20 4.16 -18.00
C PHE A 117 -3.72 2.84 -18.58
N GLU A 118 -2.57 2.40 -18.08
CA GLU A 118 -1.98 1.11 -18.37
C GLU A 118 -1.46 0.48 -17.08
N PHE A 119 -1.74 -0.80 -16.89
CA PHE A 119 -1.17 -1.59 -15.79
C PHE A 119 -0.14 -2.56 -16.35
N ILE A 120 1.08 -2.54 -15.82
CA ILE A 120 2.16 -3.45 -16.19
C ILE A 120 2.51 -4.33 -14.99
N LEU A 121 2.34 -5.64 -15.16
CA LEU A 121 2.76 -6.63 -14.18
C LEU A 121 4.27 -6.86 -14.32
N ALA A 122 5.06 -6.12 -13.54
CA ALA A 122 6.52 -6.19 -13.57
C ALA A 122 7.12 -5.64 -12.28
N LYS A 123 8.39 -5.98 -12.03
CA LYS A 123 9.24 -5.28 -11.05
C LYS A 123 9.96 -4.13 -11.75
N ALA A 124 10.12 -3.00 -11.05
CA ALA A 124 11.08 -1.97 -11.45
C ALA A 124 12.47 -2.42 -10.97
N GLU A 125 13.44 -2.47 -11.88
CA GLU A 125 14.78 -3.01 -11.62
C GLU A 125 15.87 -1.97 -11.65
N SER A 126 15.69 -0.93 -12.47
CA SER A 126 16.66 0.15 -12.58
C SER A 126 15.98 1.49 -12.79
N LEU A 127 16.68 2.56 -12.46
CA LEU A 127 16.22 3.93 -12.61
C LEU A 127 17.36 4.80 -13.13
N ASP A 128 17.15 5.45 -14.27
CA ASP A 128 18.01 6.51 -14.78
C ASP A 128 17.28 7.85 -14.68
N LEU A 129 17.72 8.68 -13.73
CA LEU A 129 17.14 10.01 -13.51
C LEU A 129 17.52 11.01 -14.60
N GLY A 130 18.68 10.84 -15.22
CA GLY A 130 19.16 11.72 -16.29
C GLY A 130 18.39 11.49 -17.59
N ALA A 131 18.26 10.23 -17.98
CA ALA A 131 17.46 9.81 -19.14
C ALA A 131 15.95 9.82 -18.86
N LYS A 132 15.51 9.90 -17.61
CA LYS A 132 14.11 9.74 -17.17
C LYS A 132 13.50 8.42 -17.61
N THR A 133 14.18 7.33 -17.34
CA THR A 133 13.73 5.97 -17.70
C THR A 133 13.72 5.04 -16.48
N VAL A 134 12.79 4.07 -16.52
CA VAL A 134 12.69 2.96 -15.54
C VAL A 134 12.80 1.65 -16.29
N GLY A 135 13.81 0.86 -15.99
CA GLY A 135 13.93 -0.52 -16.47
C GLY A 135 13.00 -1.46 -15.70
N ILE A 136 12.32 -2.36 -16.42
CA ILE A 136 11.35 -3.29 -15.84
C ILE A 136 11.69 -4.74 -16.15
N SER A 137 11.32 -5.67 -15.27
CA SER A 137 11.69 -7.09 -15.29
C SER A 137 11.16 -7.89 -16.49
N VAL A 138 10.17 -7.38 -17.20
CA VAL A 138 9.66 -7.99 -18.45
C VAL A 138 10.42 -7.56 -19.70
N GLY A 139 11.51 -6.82 -19.52
CA GLY A 139 12.36 -6.27 -20.56
C GLY A 139 11.91 -4.88 -21.02
N GLY A 140 12.88 -4.08 -21.48
CA GLY A 140 12.68 -2.70 -21.90
C GLY A 140 12.73 -1.68 -20.77
N ALA A 141 12.49 -0.43 -21.15
CA ALA A 141 12.45 0.70 -20.25
C ALA A 141 11.21 1.56 -20.54
N LEU A 142 10.70 2.20 -19.52
CA LEU A 142 9.60 3.15 -19.58
C LEU A 142 10.14 4.57 -19.46
N ASP A 143 9.92 5.38 -20.47
CA ASP A 143 10.19 6.82 -20.40
C ASP A 143 9.09 7.49 -19.56
N TYR A 144 9.44 8.55 -18.83
CA TYR A 144 8.48 9.30 -18.04
C TYR A 144 8.73 10.81 -18.07
N ASP A 145 7.66 11.60 -18.02
CA ASP A 145 7.73 13.01 -17.61
C ASP A 145 7.80 13.14 -16.08
N TYR A 146 7.01 12.31 -15.38
CA TYR A 146 6.89 12.28 -13.92
C TYR A 146 6.97 10.85 -13.39
N LEU A 147 7.76 10.65 -12.35
CA LEU A 147 7.90 9.37 -11.67
C LEU A 147 7.38 9.47 -10.23
N ILE A 148 6.55 8.51 -9.83
CA ILE A 148 6.03 8.39 -8.47
C ILE A 148 6.51 7.08 -7.87
N LEU A 149 7.32 7.18 -6.82
CA LEU A 149 7.82 6.05 -6.05
C LEU A 149 6.81 5.71 -4.94
N ALA A 150 6.10 4.61 -5.09
CA ALA A 150 5.10 4.11 -4.15
C ALA A 150 5.36 2.64 -3.76
N THR A 151 6.64 2.24 -3.74
CA THR A 151 7.07 0.86 -3.55
C THR A 151 6.83 0.30 -2.15
N GLY A 152 6.57 1.17 -1.16
CA GLY A 152 6.21 0.77 0.19
C GLY A 152 7.38 0.19 1.00
N SER A 153 7.07 -0.76 1.86
CA SER A 153 8.04 -1.42 2.75
C SER A 153 7.68 -2.88 2.95
N HIS A 154 8.68 -3.69 3.32
CA HIS A 154 8.53 -5.12 3.59
C HIS A 154 8.60 -5.42 5.08
N THR A 155 7.95 -6.52 5.51
CA THR A 155 8.21 -7.14 6.82
C THR A 155 9.49 -7.98 6.73
N ARG A 156 10.20 -8.12 7.86
CA ARG A 156 11.25 -9.14 7.97
C ARG A 156 10.58 -10.50 8.11
N GLY A 157 11.08 -11.49 7.38
CA GLY A 157 10.52 -12.84 7.37
C GLY A 157 9.28 -12.98 6.46
N HIS A 158 8.80 -14.19 6.35
CA HIS A 158 7.71 -14.59 5.45
C HIS A 158 6.34 -14.46 6.12
N THR A 159 6.05 -13.27 6.70
CA THR A 159 4.80 -13.04 7.43
C THR A 159 3.80 -12.25 6.57
N PRO A 160 2.50 -12.60 6.61
CA PRO A 160 1.48 -12.01 5.72
C PRO A 160 0.93 -10.65 6.20
N PHE A 161 1.64 -9.93 7.07
CA PHE A 161 1.19 -8.61 7.55
C PHE A 161 1.46 -7.48 6.56
N LYS A 162 2.21 -7.75 5.49
CA LYS A 162 2.39 -6.89 4.31
C LYS A 162 2.48 -7.77 3.06
N GLY A 163 2.31 -7.15 1.89
CA GLY A 163 2.56 -7.84 0.63
C GLY A 163 4.01 -8.31 0.53
N LEU A 164 4.18 -9.50 0.01
CA LEU A 164 5.47 -10.11 -0.34
C LEU A 164 5.81 -9.82 -1.82
N GLY A 165 6.76 -10.55 -2.39
CA GLY A 165 7.27 -10.33 -3.75
C GLY A 165 6.19 -10.37 -4.82
N THR A 166 5.28 -11.35 -4.74
CA THR A 166 4.14 -11.51 -5.68
C THR A 166 2.82 -11.73 -4.92
N THR A 167 1.71 -11.61 -5.65
CA THR A 167 0.38 -11.92 -5.08
C THR A 167 0.32 -13.36 -4.56
N GLU A 168 0.88 -14.32 -5.32
CA GLU A 168 0.84 -15.73 -4.93
C GLU A 168 1.70 -16.00 -3.71
N GLU A 169 2.89 -15.41 -3.62
CA GLU A 169 3.74 -15.50 -2.42
C GLU A 169 3.03 -14.97 -1.18
N THR A 170 2.32 -13.84 -1.31
CA THR A 170 1.55 -13.26 -0.20
C THR A 170 0.37 -14.16 0.20
N ARG A 171 -0.35 -14.71 -0.78
CA ARG A 171 -1.47 -15.62 -0.54
C ARG A 171 -1.02 -16.92 0.13
N ASN A 172 0.04 -17.52 -0.38
CA ASN A 172 0.59 -18.75 0.19
C ASN A 172 1.07 -18.53 1.62
N ALA A 173 1.80 -17.44 1.89
CA ALA A 173 2.23 -17.10 3.25
C ALA A 173 1.05 -16.86 4.20
N LEU A 174 -0.08 -16.29 3.72
CA LEU A 174 -1.28 -16.13 4.50
C LEU A 174 -1.90 -17.49 4.87
N HIS A 175 -2.04 -18.39 3.89
CA HIS A 175 -2.62 -19.72 4.11
C HIS A 175 -1.73 -20.60 4.99
N ASP A 176 -0.41 -20.54 4.81
CA ASP A 176 0.55 -21.23 5.67
C ASP A 176 0.43 -20.73 7.11
N PHE A 177 0.38 -19.42 7.30
CA PHE A 177 0.20 -18.83 8.63
C PHE A 177 -1.13 -19.26 9.27
N GLN A 178 -2.23 -19.23 8.53
CA GLN A 178 -3.54 -19.72 9.00
C GLN A 178 -3.47 -21.20 9.40
N SER A 179 -2.76 -22.03 8.62
CA SER A 179 -2.55 -23.45 8.93
C SER A 179 -1.78 -23.63 10.25
N GLU A 180 -0.73 -22.84 10.47
CA GLU A 180 0.04 -22.86 11.72
C GLU A 180 -0.81 -22.38 12.91
N VAL A 181 -1.60 -21.33 12.74
CA VAL A 181 -2.56 -20.86 13.77
C VAL A 181 -3.54 -21.97 14.14
N THR A 182 -4.06 -22.69 13.14
CA THR A 182 -5.00 -23.82 13.39
C THR A 182 -4.37 -24.94 14.23
N LYS A 183 -3.13 -25.33 13.91
CA LYS A 183 -2.42 -26.43 14.57
C LYS A 183 -1.90 -26.09 15.96
N SER A 184 -1.59 -24.81 16.20
CA SER A 184 -0.97 -24.38 17.46
C SER A 184 -1.95 -24.41 18.64
N LYS A 185 -1.48 -24.78 19.82
CA LYS A 185 -2.21 -24.63 21.10
C LYS A 185 -1.86 -23.31 21.78
N THR A 186 -0.64 -22.82 21.55
CA THR A 186 -0.11 -21.60 22.14
C THR A 186 0.39 -20.69 21.03
N VAL A 187 0.01 -19.42 21.07
CA VAL A 187 0.45 -18.38 20.16
C VAL A 187 1.15 -17.27 20.95
N VAL A 188 2.38 -16.97 20.58
CA VAL A 188 3.15 -15.88 21.18
C VAL A 188 3.33 -14.76 20.15
N ILE A 189 2.87 -13.56 20.48
CA ILE A 189 2.99 -12.37 19.65
C ILE A 189 4.05 -11.47 20.24
N ALA A 190 5.17 -11.35 19.53
CA ALA A 190 6.30 -10.51 19.95
C ALA A 190 6.14 -9.09 19.37
N GLY A 191 5.80 -8.15 20.23
CA GLY A 191 5.59 -6.75 19.88
C GLY A 191 4.17 -6.27 20.17
N ALA A 192 4.03 -5.34 21.11
CA ALA A 192 2.76 -4.72 21.49
C ALA A 192 2.50 -3.41 20.72
N GLY A 193 2.93 -3.33 19.45
CA GLY A 193 2.52 -2.29 18.51
C GLY A 193 1.11 -2.55 17.98
N VAL A 194 0.61 -1.64 17.12
CA VAL A 194 -0.77 -1.71 16.58
C VAL A 194 -1.07 -3.10 15.99
N THR A 195 -0.24 -3.59 15.08
CA THR A 195 -0.44 -4.92 14.45
C THR A 195 -0.45 -6.05 15.46
N GLY A 196 0.45 -6.03 16.45
CA GLY A 196 0.51 -7.08 17.47
C GLY A 196 -0.71 -7.09 18.38
N VAL A 197 -1.17 -5.91 18.81
CA VAL A 197 -2.37 -5.78 19.64
C VAL A 197 -3.62 -6.20 18.88
N GLU A 198 -3.77 -5.77 17.62
CA GLU A 198 -4.89 -6.17 16.75
C GLU A 198 -4.88 -7.69 16.51
N THR A 199 -3.72 -8.29 16.18
CA THR A 199 -3.58 -9.73 15.97
C THR A 199 -3.91 -10.52 17.24
N ALA A 200 -3.42 -10.08 18.40
CA ALA A 200 -3.74 -10.71 19.68
C ALA A 200 -5.24 -10.64 19.98
N GLY A 201 -5.86 -9.49 19.73
CA GLY A 201 -7.29 -9.28 19.92
C GLY A 201 -8.16 -10.18 19.02
N GLU A 202 -7.83 -10.26 17.74
CA GLU A 202 -8.57 -11.12 16.79
C GLU A 202 -8.41 -12.61 17.11
N LEU A 203 -7.19 -13.06 17.46
CA LEU A 203 -6.93 -14.43 17.87
C LEU A 203 -7.60 -14.78 19.21
N ALA A 204 -7.58 -13.87 20.17
CA ALA A 204 -8.20 -14.07 21.48
C ALA A 204 -9.74 -14.09 21.37
N PHE A 205 -10.30 -13.27 20.51
CA PHE A 205 -11.74 -13.27 20.24
C PHE A 205 -12.21 -14.60 19.67
N GLU A 206 -11.47 -15.16 18.70
CA GLU A 206 -11.85 -16.41 18.03
C GLU A 206 -11.49 -17.64 18.85
N TYR A 207 -10.30 -17.68 19.43
CA TYR A 207 -9.71 -18.89 20.04
C TYR A 207 -9.39 -18.77 21.52
N GLY A 208 -9.75 -17.70 22.21
CA GLY A 208 -9.32 -17.46 23.59
C GLY A 208 -9.83 -18.47 24.61
N ARG A 209 -10.74 -19.37 24.23
CA ARG A 209 -11.19 -20.51 25.04
C ARG A 209 -10.47 -21.82 24.71
N GLU A 210 -9.76 -21.86 23.58
CA GLU A 210 -9.17 -23.08 23.02
C GLU A 210 -7.64 -22.99 22.95
N LYS A 211 -7.08 -21.78 22.88
CA LYS A 211 -5.66 -21.53 22.72
C LYS A 211 -5.15 -20.55 23.77
N GLU A 212 -3.91 -20.75 24.17
CA GLU A 212 -3.17 -19.76 24.99
C GLU A 212 -2.58 -18.69 24.08
N ILE A 213 -2.89 -17.41 24.32
CA ILE A 213 -2.41 -16.29 23.50
C ILE A 213 -1.64 -15.32 24.39
N PHE A 214 -0.34 -15.17 24.10
CA PHE A 214 0.56 -14.28 24.81
C PHE A 214 0.96 -13.09 23.94
N LEU A 215 0.75 -11.88 24.44
CA LEU A 215 1.28 -10.66 23.84
C LEU A 215 2.47 -10.16 24.65
N VAL A 216 3.66 -10.17 24.04
CA VAL A 216 4.90 -9.73 24.67
C VAL A 216 5.32 -8.39 24.12
N GLY A 217 5.36 -7.36 24.99
CA GLY A 217 5.81 -6.01 24.64
C GLY A 217 7.05 -5.62 25.43
N LEU A 218 7.93 -4.82 24.82
CA LEU A 218 9.01 -4.15 25.55
C LEU A 218 8.43 -2.89 26.19
N SER A 219 8.34 -2.84 27.51
CA SER A 219 8.17 -1.58 28.23
C SER A 219 9.53 -0.89 28.33
N ARG A 220 9.62 0.39 27.95
CA ARG A 220 10.74 1.22 28.36
C ARG A 220 10.63 1.39 29.87
N LEU A 221 11.52 0.79 30.61
CA LEU A 221 11.73 1.18 32.00
C LEU A 221 12.33 2.59 31.95
N ASP A 222 11.53 3.61 32.25
CA ASP A 222 12.06 4.94 32.52
C ASP A 222 12.90 4.84 33.80
N THR A 223 14.21 4.72 33.64
CA THR A 223 15.20 4.76 34.74
C THR A 223 15.46 6.19 35.22
N ASN A 224 14.49 7.09 35.14
CA ASN A 224 14.58 8.43 35.69
C ASN A 224 13.79 8.54 37.02
N HIS A 225 14.21 7.80 38.01
CA HIS A 225 14.08 8.22 39.40
C HIS A 225 15.49 8.51 39.94
N SER A 226 16.02 9.68 39.58
CA SER A 226 17.07 10.32 40.34
C SER A 226 16.40 11.21 41.38
N THR A 227 16.59 10.83 42.64
CA THR A 227 16.36 11.56 43.90
C THR A 227 16.78 13.01 43.82
#